data_0390aa1fafe958b5f1f56205926eef39
#
_entry.id   0390aa1fafe958b5f1f56205926eef39
#
_cell.length_a   1.000
_cell.length_b   1.000
_cell.length_c   1.000
_cell.angle_alpha   90.00
_cell.angle_beta   90.00
_cell.angle_gamma   90.00
#
_symmetry.space_group_name_H-M   'P 1'
#
loop_
_entity.id
_entity.type
_entity.pdbx_description
1 polymer ?
#
loop_
_entity_poly.entity_id
_entity_poly.type
_entity_poly.pdbx_seq_one_letter_code
_entity_poly.pdbx_strand_id
1 'polypeptide(L)'
;MPADLNMKVLVVDDMVTMRRIVKNILKQLGFGNVDEAENGQEALQKLRADTFGFVVSDWNMPVMTGIDMLRAIRADEKLKTLPVLMVTAEAQQSNLIEAVQAGVSNYIVKPFTAETMQEKIAKIFK
;
A
#
# COMPACT_ATOMS: atom_id res chain seq x y z
N MET A 1 -16.70 1.27 9.04
CA MET A 1 -16.68 -0.20 8.96
C MET A 1 -15.26 -0.71 9.08
N PRO A 2 -15.00 -1.73 9.89
CA PRO A 2 -13.68 -2.33 9.93
C PRO A 2 -13.36 -3.01 8.60
N ALA A 3 -12.07 -3.23 8.36
CA ALA A 3 -11.61 -3.89 7.15
C ALA A 3 -12.12 -5.32 7.07
N ASP A 4 -12.43 -5.77 5.86
CA ASP A 4 -12.74 -7.17 5.60
C ASP A 4 -11.43 -7.96 5.60
N LEU A 5 -11.22 -8.80 6.60
CA LEU A 5 -9.98 -9.56 6.76
C LEU A 5 -9.81 -10.66 5.71
N ASN A 6 -10.85 -10.96 4.94
CA ASN A 6 -10.78 -11.92 3.85
C ASN A 6 -10.39 -11.28 2.51
N MET A 7 -10.33 -9.95 2.45
CA MET A 7 -9.94 -9.29 1.22
C MET A 7 -8.48 -9.59 0.88
N LYS A 8 -8.17 -9.53 -0.41
CA LYS A 8 -6.82 -9.72 -0.89
C LYS A 8 -6.03 -8.43 -0.74
N VAL A 9 -4.85 -8.51 -0.14
CA VAL A 9 -3.98 -7.35 0.09
C VAL A 9 -2.71 -7.54 -0.73
N LEU A 10 -2.27 -6.48 -1.42
CA LEU A 10 -1.02 -6.49 -2.17
C LEU A 10 0.03 -5.66 -1.43
N VAL A 11 1.18 -6.27 -1.18
CA VAL A 11 2.33 -5.60 -0.56
C VAL A 11 3.37 -5.36 -1.65
N VAL A 12 3.74 -4.10 -1.88
CA VAL A 12 4.63 -3.69 -2.95
C VAL A 12 5.89 -3.07 -2.35
N ASP A 13 7.04 -3.68 -2.57
CA ASP A 13 8.34 -3.18 -2.14
C ASP A 13 9.41 -3.95 -2.90
N ASP A 14 10.50 -3.29 -3.30
CA ASP A 14 11.59 -3.95 -4.00
C ASP A 14 12.47 -4.78 -3.06
N MET A 15 12.37 -4.58 -1.74
CA MET A 15 13.16 -5.30 -0.75
C MET A 15 12.37 -6.47 -0.17
N VAL A 16 12.89 -7.68 -0.36
CA VAL A 16 12.28 -8.92 0.16
C VAL A 16 12.06 -8.84 1.67
N THR A 17 13.05 -8.34 2.41
CA THR A 17 12.97 -8.24 3.87
C THR A 17 11.82 -7.33 4.30
N MET A 18 11.63 -6.20 3.64
CA MET A 18 10.55 -5.28 3.99
C MET A 18 9.19 -5.88 3.64
N ARG A 19 9.06 -6.55 2.50
CA ARG A 19 7.81 -7.25 2.17
C ARG A 19 7.45 -8.26 3.24
N ARG A 20 8.44 -9.01 3.73
CA ARG A 20 8.22 -10.00 4.80
C ARG A 20 7.75 -9.34 6.09
N ILE A 21 8.36 -8.23 6.47
CA ILE A 21 7.96 -7.49 7.67
C ILE A 21 6.50 -7.03 7.57
N VAL A 22 6.14 -6.42 6.46
CA VAL A 22 4.77 -5.92 6.25
C VAL A 22 3.78 -7.06 6.20
N LYS A 23 4.11 -8.15 5.50
CA LYS A 23 3.24 -9.33 5.45
C LYS A 23 2.99 -9.92 6.84
N ASN A 24 4.04 -10.00 7.66
CA ASN A 24 3.91 -10.53 9.03
C ASN A 24 3.02 -9.65 9.88
N ILE A 25 3.14 -8.33 9.74
CA ILE A 25 2.29 -7.39 10.46
C ILE A 25 0.82 -7.57 10.04
N LEU A 26 0.58 -7.63 8.73
CA LEU A 26 -0.78 -7.82 8.22
C LEU A 26 -1.38 -9.15 8.71
N LYS A 27 -0.57 -10.20 8.75
CA LYS A 27 -1.00 -11.49 9.26
C LYS A 27 -1.38 -11.42 10.73
N GLN A 28 -0.59 -10.71 11.55
CA GLN A 28 -0.90 -10.48 12.96
C GLN A 28 -2.21 -9.73 13.14
N LEU A 29 -2.55 -8.85 12.19
CA LEU A 29 -3.79 -8.09 12.23
C LEU A 29 -5.00 -8.88 11.71
N GLY A 30 -4.78 -10.10 11.22
CA GLY A 30 -5.85 -10.99 10.80
C GLY A 30 -6.03 -11.11 9.29
N PHE A 31 -5.23 -10.41 8.48
CA PHE A 31 -5.31 -10.52 7.02
C PHE A 31 -4.61 -11.81 6.57
N GLY A 32 -5.38 -12.77 6.08
CA GLY A 32 -4.84 -14.08 5.69
C GLY A 32 -4.56 -14.22 4.20
N ASN A 33 -4.90 -13.22 3.38
CA ASN A 33 -4.78 -13.33 1.93
C ASN A 33 -3.92 -12.19 1.39
N VAL A 34 -2.59 -12.37 1.45
CA VAL A 34 -1.61 -11.35 1.10
C VAL A 34 -0.74 -11.83 -0.05
N ASP A 35 -0.64 -11.02 -1.10
CA ASP A 35 0.26 -11.26 -2.23
C ASP A 35 1.32 -10.15 -2.27
N GLU A 36 2.32 -10.30 -3.12
CA GLU A 36 3.48 -9.41 -3.19
C GLU A 36 3.76 -8.96 -4.61
N ALA A 37 4.42 -7.80 -4.73
CA ALA A 37 4.99 -7.30 -5.98
C ALA A 37 6.29 -6.57 -5.67
N GLU A 38 7.23 -6.58 -6.62
CA GLU A 38 8.56 -5.99 -6.45
C GLU A 38 8.64 -4.53 -6.87
N ASN A 39 7.69 -4.06 -7.67
CA ASN A 39 7.65 -2.69 -8.17
C ASN A 39 6.24 -2.33 -8.60
N GLY A 40 6.05 -1.07 -8.96
CA GLY A 40 4.73 -0.58 -9.34
C GLY A 40 4.17 -1.20 -10.61
N GLN A 41 5.03 -1.55 -11.57
CA GLN A 41 4.58 -2.16 -12.82
C GLN A 41 4.01 -3.56 -12.58
N GLU A 42 4.73 -4.38 -11.81
CA GLU A 42 4.25 -5.72 -11.43
C GLU A 42 2.97 -5.62 -10.60
N ALA A 43 2.93 -4.63 -9.70
CA ALA A 43 1.73 -4.39 -8.89
C ALA A 43 0.51 -4.11 -9.76
N LEU A 44 0.65 -3.22 -10.75
CA LEU A 44 -0.46 -2.88 -11.64
C LEU A 44 -0.93 -4.08 -12.45
N GLN A 45 0.00 -4.93 -12.90
CA GLN A 45 -0.36 -6.16 -13.60
C GLN A 45 -1.23 -7.06 -12.73
N LYS A 46 -0.84 -7.25 -11.48
CA LYS A 46 -1.60 -8.08 -10.54
C LYS A 46 -2.94 -7.46 -10.19
N LEU A 47 -2.98 -6.15 -9.97
CA LEU A 47 -4.21 -5.44 -9.64
C LEU A 47 -5.23 -5.49 -10.76
N ARG A 48 -4.78 -5.51 -12.01
CA ARG A 48 -5.66 -5.60 -13.17
C ARG A 48 -6.13 -7.02 -13.44
N ALA A 49 -5.35 -8.01 -13.01
CA ALA A 49 -5.64 -9.43 -13.26
C ALA A 49 -6.54 -10.06 -12.20
N ASP A 50 -6.62 -9.47 -11.00
CA ASP A 50 -7.36 -10.03 -9.89
C ASP A 50 -7.99 -8.91 -9.05
N THR A 51 -8.89 -9.26 -8.14
CA THR A 51 -9.57 -8.30 -7.29
C THR A 51 -8.84 -8.17 -5.96
N PHE A 52 -8.29 -6.99 -5.68
CA PHE A 52 -7.66 -6.68 -4.40
C PHE A 52 -8.47 -5.62 -3.67
N GLY A 53 -8.42 -5.66 -2.33
CA GLY A 53 -9.15 -4.71 -1.49
C GLY A 53 -8.27 -3.66 -0.82
N PHE A 54 -6.94 -3.82 -0.90
CA PHE A 54 -6.02 -2.93 -0.21
C PHE A 54 -4.61 -3.09 -0.77
N VAL A 55 -3.85 -1.98 -0.82
CA VAL A 55 -2.44 -1.97 -1.24
C VAL A 55 -1.60 -1.28 -0.18
N VAL A 56 -0.50 -1.92 0.20
CA VAL A 56 0.55 -1.30 1.02
C VAL A 56 1.80 -1.22 0.16
N SER A 57 2.27 -0.02 -0.15
CA SER A 57 3.35 0.18 -1.11
C SER A 57 4.45 1.08 -0.57
N ASP A 58 5.70 0.69 -0.82
CA ASP A 58 6.83 1.57 -0.62
C ASP A 58 6.78 2.72 -1.63
N TRP A 59 7.37 3.85 -1.25
CA TRP A 59 7.46 5.03 -2.11
C TRP A 59 8.53 4.87 -3.18
N ASN A 60 9.75 4.47 -2.76
CA ASN A 60 10.91 4.41 -3.62
C ASN A 60 11.16 2.99 -4.12
N MET A 61 10.89 2.75 -5.39
CA MET A 61 11.09 1.46 -6.04
C MET A 61 11.64 1.68 -7.44
N PRO A 62 12.43 0.71 -7.97
CA PRO A 62 12.88 0.80 -9.37
C PRO A 62 11.71 0.57 -10.32
N VAL A 63 11.90 0.86 -11.59
CA VAL A 63 10.97 0.66 -12.70
C VAL A 63 9.78 1.61 -12.62
N MET A 64 9.01 1.58 -11.53
CA MET A 64 7.90 2.49 -11.29
C MET A 64 7.80 2.76 -9.80
N THR A 65 7.85 4.04 -9.41
CA THR A 65 7.75 4.44 -8.01
C THR A 65 6.35 4.23 -7.45
N GLY A 66 6.24 4.21 -6.12
CA GLY A 66 4.94 4.08 -5.48
C GLY A 66 3.98 5.21 -5.84
N ILE A 67 4.50 6.44 -5.97
CA ILE A 67 3.64 7.58 -6.34
C ILE A 67 3.12 7.46 -7.77
N ASP A 68 3.96 7.00 -8.70
CA ASP A 68 3.52 6.79 -10.08
C ASP A 68 2.51 5.65 -10.17
N MET A 69 2.71 4.58 -9.38
CA MET A 69 1.74 3.51 -9.27
C MET A 69 0.40 4.03 -8.73
N LEU A 70 0.45 4.87 -7.70
CA LEU A 70 -0.76 5.45 -7.11
C LEU A 70 -1.52 6.29 -8.13
N ARG A 71 -0.82 7.11 -8.90
CA ARG A 71 -1.44 7.92 -9.95
C ARG A 71 -2.12 7.03 -11.01
N ALA A 72 -1.46 5.94 -11.38
CA ALA A 72 -2.03 4.98 -12.33
C ALA A 72 -3.28 4.29 -11.77
N ILE A 73 -3.26 3.94 -10.48
CA ILE A 73 -4.42 3.35 -9.81
C ILE A 73 -5.60 4.33 -9.84
N ARG A 74 -5.37 5.59 -9.51
CA ARG A 74 -6.43 6.60 -9.46
C ARG A 74 -6.98 6.97 -10.85
N ALA A 75 -6.17 6.77 -11.89
CA ALA A 75 -6.58 7.02 -13.27
C ALA A 75 -7.31 5.83 -13.91
N ASP A 76 -7.27 4.66 -13.29
CA ASP A 76 -7.89 3.44 -13.81
C ASP A 76 -9.32 3.31 -13.29
N GLU A 77 -10.29 3.20 -14.19
CA GLU A 77 -11.72 3.11 -13.83
C GLU A 77 -12.02 1.95 -12.88
N LYS A 78 -11.31 0.84 -13.03
CA LYS A 78 -11.50 -0.34 -12.18
C LYS A 78 -10.85 -0.16 -10.80
N LEU A 79 -9.75 0.59 -10.71
CA LEU A 79 -8.90 0.65 -9.52
C LEU A 79 -8.99 1.97 -8.75
N LYS A 80 -9.65 2.98 -9.28
CA LYS A 80 -9.57 4.35 -8.77
C LYS A 80 -10.01 4.53 -7.31
N THR A 81 -10.81 3.62 -6.76
CA THR A 81 -11.27 3.68 -5.37
C THR A 81 -10.50 2.77 -4.43
N LEU A 82 -9.51 2.04 -4.95
CA LEU A 82 -8.73 1.09 -4.17
C LEU A 82 -7.96 1.80 -3.05
N PRO A 83 -8.12 1.38 -1.78
CA PRO A 83 -7.35 1.98 -0.69
C PRO A 83 -5.86 1.68 -0.83
N VAL A 84 -5.03 2.70 -0.65
CA VAL A 84 -3.57 2.59 -0.75
C VAL A 84 -2.92 3.23 0.47
N LEU A 85 -2.10 2.46 1.19
CA LEU A 85 -1.26 2.96 2.27
C LEU A 85 0.17 3.06 1.74
N MET A 86 0.71 4.27 1.74
CA MET A 86 2.07 4.52 1.27
C MET A 86 3.06 4.45 2.43
N VAL A 87 4.15 3.70 2.25
CA VAL A 87 5.22 3.58 3.23
C VAL A 87 6.40 4.42 2.75
N THR A 88 6.85 5.37 3.56
CA THR A 88 7.94 6.28 3.18
C THR A 88 9.03 6.31 4.24
N ALA A 89 10.29 6.48 3.79
CA ALA A 89 11.42 6.61 4.69
C ALA A 89 11.52 8.02 5.29
N GLU A 90 10.92 9.01 4.64
CA GLU A 90 11.02 10.40 5.05
C GLU A 90 9.66 11.09 5.05
N ALA A 91 9.38 11.83 6.12
CA ALA A 91 8.15 12.62 6.22
C ALA A 91 8.40 14.06 5.73
N GLN A 92 8.97 14.22 4.53
CA GLN A 92 9.14 15.53 3.94
C GLN A 92 7.79 16.08 3.51
N GLN A 93 7.52 17.32 3.88
CA GLN A 93 6.23 17.95 3.61
C GLN A 93 5.88 17.95 2.12
N SER A 94 6.86 18.21 1.25
CA SER A 94 6.63 18.20 -0.19
C SER A 94 6.17 16.82 -0.70
N ASN A 95 6.74 15.74 -0.17
CA ASN A 95 6.36 14.39 -0.54
C ASN A 95 4.96 14.04 -0.04
N LEU A 96 4.63 14.47 1.17
CA LEU A 96 3.30 14.24 1.73
C LEU A 96 2.21 14.98 0.94
N ILE A 97 2.50 16.20 0.52
CA ILE A 97 1.58 16.99 -0.31
C ILE A 97 1.36 16.28 -1.64
N GLU A 98 2.43 15.80 -2.28
CA GLU A 98 2.35 15.06 -3.53
C GLU A 98 1.50 13.80 -3.39
N ALA A 99 1.67 13.05 -2.30
CA ALA A 99 0.89 11.86 -2.03
C ALA A 99 -0.60 12.17 -1.87
N VAL A 100 -0.92 13.23 -1.12
CA VAL A 100 -2.30 13.66 -0.92
C VAL A 100 -2.93 14.07 -2.25
N GLN A 101 -2.22 14.84 -3.06
CA GLN A 101 -2.70 15.26 -4.37
C GLN A 101 -2.90 14.07 -5.31
N ALA A 102 -2.09 13.04 -5.18
CA ALA A 102 -2.21 11.82 -5.97
C ALA A 102 -3.33 10.89 -5.48
N GLY A 103 -3.95 11.19 -4.34
CA GLY A 103 -5.09 10.44 -3.82
C GLY A 103 -4.73 9.27 -2.90
N VAL A 104 -3.64 9.40 -2.12
CA VAL A 104 -3.29 8.38 -1.13
C VAL A 104 -4.37 8.28 -0.05
N SER A 105 -4.65 7.05 0.43
CA SER A 105 -5.61 6.85 1.52
C SER A 105 -5.01 7.23 2.87
N ASN A 106 -3.74 6.88 3.09
CA ASN A 106 -2.96 7.28 4.25
C ASN A 106 -1.49 6.98 3.98
N TYR A 107 -0.60 7.41 4.87
CA TYR A 107 0.82 7.13 4.77
C TYR A 107 1.38 6.74 6.13
N ILE A 108 2.53 6.06 6.13
CA ILE A 108 3.24 5.68 7.35
C ILE A 108 4.74 5.87 7.12
N VAL A 109 5.45 6.36 8.12
CA VAL A 109 6.88 6.69 8.03
C VAL A 109 7.71 5.56 8.64
N LYS A 110 8.78 5.16 7.97
CA LYS A 110 9.74 4.16 8.48
C LYS A 110 10.68 4.83 9.49
N PRO A 111 11.10 4.14 10.56
CA PRO A 111 10.62 2.82 10.97
C PRO A 111 9.24 2.92 11.64
N PHE A 112 8.46 1.87 11.52
CA PHE A 112 7.13 1.83 12.11
C PHE A 112 6.93 0.53 12.89
N THR A 113 5.92 0.51 13.76
CA THR A 113 5.53 -0.68 14.53
C THR A 113 4.25 -1.27 13.97
N ALA A 114 3.95 -2.50 14.36
CA ALA A 114 2.67 -3.13 14.02
C ALA A 114 1.50 -2.30 14.53
N GLU A 115 1.65 -1.70 15.71
CA GLU A 115 0.65 -0.85 16.33
C GLU A 115 0.34 0.39 15.49
N THR A 116 1.39 1.06 15.00
CA THR A 116 1.23 2.23 14.13
C THR A 116 0.56 1.86 12.82
N MET A 117 0.94 0.73 12.22
CA MET A 117 0.30 0.26 10.99
C MET A 117 -1.17 -0.05 11.23
N GLN A 118 -1.50 -0.69 12.35
CA GLN A 118 -2.88 -0.97 12.72
C GLN A 118 -3.70 0.31 12.81
N GLU A 119 -3.16 1.35 13.43
CA GLU A 119 -3.84 2.64 13.53
C GLU A 119 -4.13 3.25 12.16
N LYS A 120 -3.14 3.20 11.26
CA LYS A 120 -3.30 3.74 9.90
C LYS A 120 -4.37 2.96 9.12
N ILE A 121 -4.34 1.65 9.21
CA ILE A 121 -5.32 0.80 8.54
C ILE A 121 -6.73 1.07 9.09
N ALA A 122 -6.86 1.21 10.41
CA ALA A 122 -8.15 1.50 11.05
C ALA A 122 -8.74 2.83 10.55
N LYS A 123 -7.89 3.83 10.30
CA LYS A 123 -8.33 5.12 9.76
C LYS A 123 -8.80 5.01 8.31
N ILE A 124 -8.18 4.13 7.54
CA ILE A 124 -8.54 3.92 6.13
C ILE A 124 -9.90 3.22 6.02
N PHE A 125 -10.14 2.25 6.88
CA PHE A 125 -11.33 1.37 6.82
C PHE A 125 -12.34 1.63 7.94
N LYS A 126 -12.50 2.84 8.37
CA LYS A 126 -13.50 3.13 9.41
C LYS A 126 -14.95 3.06 8.92
#